data_62cbb097051a16a7ece4f99093b5970f
#
_entry.id   62cbb097051a16a7ece4f99093b5970f
#
_cell.length_a   1.000
_cell.length_b   1.000
_cell.length_c   1.000
_cell.angle_alpha   90.00
_cell.angle_beta   90.00
_cell.angle_gamma   90.00
#
_symmetry.space_group_name_H-M   'P 1'
#
loop_
_entity.id
_entity.type
_entity.pdbx_description
1 polymer ?
#
loop_
_entity_poly.entity_id
_entity_poly.type
_entity_poly.pdbx_seq_one_letter_code
_entity_poly.pdbx_strand_id
1 'polypeptide(L)'
;MAKKRNMAFLKPEISVPLEIPLAESGVHAGFPSPADDFLEGSLDLNRLVIRHPEATFFARVEGDSMKDEGIVEGDILVVDKSIEPYDGCLAVAFVDGEFTLKRVRKEPDKILLVPANPKYKVIEISPENEFAVWGVVNWVLKNV
;
A
#
# COMPACT_ATOMS: atom_id res chain seq x y z
N MET A 1 26.42 11.12 9.47
CA MET A 1 25.07 11.57 9.13
C MET A 1 24.24 10.37 8.69
N ALA A 2 23.14 10.11 9.36
CA ALA A 2 22.28 8.99 8.99
C ALA A 2 21.70 9.22 7.60
N LYS A 3 21.79 8.23 6.73
CA LYS A 3 21.18 8.28 5.41
C LYS A 3 19.66 8.27 5.58
N LYS A 4 18.99 9.26 5.03
CA LYS A 4 17.53 9.25 5.00
C LYS A 4 17.04 8.09 4.16
N ARG A 5 16.14 7.29 4.73
CA ARG A 5 15.48 6.22 4.01
C ARG A 5 14.27 6.80 3.29
N ASN A 6 14.38 6.91 2.00
CA ASN A 6 13.27 7.31 1.16
C ASN A 6 12.79 6.09 0.38
N MET A 7 11.48 5.98 0.22
CA MET A 7 10.90 4.96 -0.63
C MET A 7 11.25 5.28 -2.09
N ALA A 8 11.51 4.25 -2.87
CA ALA A 8 11.66 4.40 -4.31
C ALA A 8 10.27 4.43 -4.94
N PHE A 9 9.99 5.49 -5.70
CA PHE A 9 8.70 5.67 -6.38
C PHE A 9 8.85 5.44 -7.87
N LEU A 10 7.94 4.67 -8.43
CA LEU A 10 7.92 4.33 -9.84
C LEU A 10 6.53 4.59 -10.41
N LYS A 11 6.50 5.11 -11.63
CA LYS A 11 5.25 5.26 -12.38
C LYS A 11 4.88 3.93 -13.02
N PRO A 12 3.65 3.44 -12.89
CA PRO A 12 3.26 2.20 -13.56
C PRO A 12 3.20 2.36 -15.07
N GLU A 13 3.62 1.34 -15.79
CA GLU A 13 3.45 1.23 -17.23
C GLU A 13 2.15 0.48 -17.51
N ILE A 14 1.18 1.15 -18.11
CA ILE A 14 -0.15 0.61 -18.32
C ILE A 14 -0.65 0.76 -19.76
N SER A 15 0.25 1.07 -20.70
CA SER A 15 -0.14 1.29 -22.07
C SER A 15 -0.72 0.04 -22.75
N VAL A 16 -0.35 -1.14 -22.29
CA VAL A 16 -0.86 -2.42 -22.77
C VAL A 16 -1.61 -3.12 -21.63
N PRO A 17 -2.87 -3.54 -21.85
CA PRO A 17 -3.58 -4.32 -20.86
C PRO A 17 -2.85 -5.63 -20.52
N LEU A 18 -2.88 -5.99 -19.25
CA LEU A 18 -2.33 -7.27 -18.78
C LEU A 18 -3.49 -8.18 -18.39
N GLU A 19 -3.99 -8.93 -19.36
CA GLU A 19 -5.10 -9.83 -19.16
C GLU A 19 -4.61 -11.24 -18.91
N ILE A 20 -5.02 -11.81 -17.78
CA ILE A 20 -4.63 -13.15 -17.37
C ILE A 20 -5.89 -13.93 -17.05
N PRO A 21 -6.00 -15.20 -17.49
CA PRO A 21 -7.16 -16.02 -17.16
C PRO A 21 -7.39 -16.12 -15.66
N LEU A 22 -8.64 -16.02 -15.26
CA LEU A 22 -9.06 -16.11 -13.87
C LEU A 22 -9.85 -17.40 -13.67
N ALA A 23 -9.51 -18.16 -12.63
CA ALA A 23 -10.25 -19.36 -12.28
C ALA A 23 -11.66 -18.97 -11.80
N GLU A 24 -12.68 -19.63 -12.35
CA GLU A 24 -14.08 -19.38 -12.01
C GLU A 24 -14.38 -19.74 -10.57
N SER A 25 -13.86 -20.88 -10.12
CA SER A 25 -14.01 -21.33 -8.74
C SER A 25 -12.88 -20.81 -7.88
N GLY A 26 -13.21 -20.35 -6.67
CA GLY A 26 -12.21 -19.93 -5.69
C GLY A 26 -11.33 -21.10 -5.26
N VAL A 27 -10.08 -20.80 -4.93
CA VAL A 27 -9.16 -21.75 -4.32
C VAL A 27 -9.40 -21.75 -2.81
N HIS A 28 -9.68 -22.91 -2.25
CA HIS A 28 -9.93 -23.05 -0.82
C HIS A 28 -8.62 -23.16 -0.04
N ALA A 29 -8.43 -22.28 0.93
CA ALA A 29 -7.21 -22.27 1.73
C ALA A 29 -7.17 -23.37 2.81
N GLY A 30 -8.33 -23.91 3.21
CA GLY A 30 -8.43 -24.98 4.19
C GLY A 30 -8.52 -26.34 3.54
N PHE A 31 -9.72 -26.74 3.16
CA PHE A 31 -9.95 -28.03 2.52
C PHE A 31 -9.97 -27.87 1.02
N PRO A 32 -9.37 -28.83 0.26
CA PRO A 32 -9.45 -28.77 -1.18
C PRO A 32 -10.90 -28.93 -1.64
N SER A 33 -11.30 -28.13 -2.62
CA SER A 33 -12.57 -28.34 -3.31
C SER A 33 -12.36 -29.27 -4.50
N PRO A 34 -13.46 -29.88 -5.04
CA PRO A 34 -13.36 -30.59 -6.30
C PRO A 34 -12.76 -29.69 -7.38
N ALA A 35 -11.82 -30.22 -8.13
CA ALA A 35 -11.17 -29.45 -9.18
C ALA A 35 -12.17 -29.14 -10.29
N ASP A 36 -12.48 -27.86 -10.45
CA ASP A 36 -13.21 -27.36 -11.58
C ASP A 36 -12.21 -26.67 -12.50
N ASP A 37 -12.06 -27.21 -13.70
CA ASP A 37 -11.12 -26.67 -14.68
C ASP A 37 -11.68 -25.49 -15.45
N PHE A 38 -12.65 -24.78 -14.85
CA PHE A 38 -13.31 -23.68 -15.52
C PHE A 38 -12.62 -22.36 -15.26
N LEU A 39 -12.35 -21.66 -16.34
CA LEU A 39 -11.86 -20.29 -16.28
C LEU A 39 -13.00 -19.35 -16.58
N GLU A 40 -13.17 -18.34 -15.75
CA GLU A 40 -14.26 -17.37 -15.88
C GLU A 40 -13.99 -16.32 -16.96
N GLY A 41 -12.86 -16.36 -17.59
CA GLY A 41 -12.43 -15.39 -18.56
C GLY A 41 -11.07 -14.84 -18.18
N SER A 42 -10.81 -13.62 -18.52
CA SER A 42 -9.54 -12.99 -18.21
C SER A 42 -9.71 -11.81 -17.25
N LEU A 43 -8.66 -11.55 -16.50
CA LEU A 43 -8.55 -10.40 -15.60
C LEU A 43 -7.43 -9.51 -16.09
N ASP A 44 -7.74 -8.23 -16.33
CA ASP A 44 -6.70 -7.23 -16.59
C ASP A 44 -6.14 -6.77 -15.26
N LEU A 45 -4.92 -7.20 -14.95
CA LEU A 45 -4.26 -6.89 -13.69
C LEU A 45 -4.06 -5.38 -13.51
N ASN A 46 -3.76 -4.65 -14.60
CA ASN A 46 -3.62 -3.21 -14.53
C ASN A 46 -4.91 -2.53 -14.07
N ARG A 47 -6.05 -2.96 -14.60
CA ARG A 47 -7.34 -2.39 -14.21
C ARG A 47 -7.74 -2.78 -12.79
N LEU A 48 -7.33 -3.95 -12.33
CA LEU A 48 -7.62 -4.40 -10.98
C LEU A 48 -6.96 -3.51 -9.94
N VAL A 49 -5.67 -3.24 -10.10
CA VAL A 49 -4.87 -2.56 -9.07
C VAL A 49 -4.74 -1.06 -9.30
N ILE A 50 -4.95 -0.57 -10.52
CA ILE A 50 -4.75 0.84 -10.87
C ILE A 50 -6.07 1.45 -11.29
N ARG A 51 -6.74 2.12 -10.35
CA ARG A 51 -8.03 2.79 -10.60
C ARG A 51 -7.86 4.17 -11.22
N HIS A 52 -6.82 4.87 -10.83
CA HIS A 52 -6.53 6.24 -11.28
C HIS A 52 -5.12 6.30 -11.83
N PRO A 53 -4.92 5.94 -13.11
CA PRO A 53 -3.58 5.78 -13.68
C PRO A 53 -2.70 7.02 -13.54
N GLU A 54 -3.28 8.21 -13.67
CA GLU A 54 -2.51 9.46 -13.62
C GLU A 54 -2.06 9.81 -12.20
N ALA A 55 -2.72 9.25 -11.19
CA ALA A 55 -2.43 9.52 -9.79
C ALA A 55 -1.79 8.33 -9.06
N THR A 56 -1.50 7.25 -9.77
CA THR A 56 -0.99 6.02 -9.17
C THR A 56 0.51 5.89 -9.32
N PHE A 57 1.16 5.53 -8.23
CA PHE A 57 2.59 5.27 -8.18
C PHE A 57 2.86 3.96 -7.47
N PHE A 58 3.96 3.33 -7.81
CA PHE A 58 4.49 2.21 -7.05
C PHE A 58 5.57 2.70 -6.11
N ALA A 59 5.58 2.17 -4.89
CA ALA A 59 6.61 2.45 -3.91
C ALA A 59 7.11 1.14 -3.33
N ARG A 60 8.43 1.03 -3.15
CA ARG A 60 9.02 -0.16 -2.52
C ARG A 60 9.18 0.08 -1.03
N VAL A 61 8.77 -0.90 -0.24
CA VAL A 61 8.88 -0.81 1.21
C VAL A 61 10.33 -0.99 1.64
N GLU A 62 10.80 -0.08 2.48
CA GLU A 62 12.05 -0.18 3.20
C GLU A 62 11.75 -0.15 4.69
N GLY A 63 12.47 -0.97 5.45
CA GLY A 63 12.26 -1.07 6.90
C GLY A 63 11.11 -2.00 7.28
N ASP A 64 10.78 -2.03 8.56
CA ASP A 64 9.92 -3.04 9.15
C ASP A 64 8.82 -2.47 10.07
N SER A 65 8.48 -1.19 9.94
CA SER A 65 7.53 -0.54 10.85
C SER A 65 6.10 -1.07 10.72
N MET A 66 5.78 -1.82 9.66
CA MET A 66 4.46 -2.40 9.41
C MET A 66 4.48 -3.93 9.33
N LYS A 67 5.50 -4.56 9.89
CA LYS A 67 5.67 -6.01 9.77
C LYS A 67 4.52 -6.82 10.37
N ASP A 68 3.89 -6.33 11.43
CA ASP A 68 2.79 -7.05 12.09
C ASP A 68 1.51 -7.04 11.25
N GLU A 69 1.44 -6.22 10.20
CA GLU A 69 0.41 -6.30 9.17
C GLU A 69 0.86 -7.11 7.95
N GLY A 70 2.00 -7.78 8.03
CA GLY A 70 2.53 -8.58 6.93
C GLY A 70 3.19 -7.76 5.83
N ILE A 71 3.43 -6.48 6.04
CA ILE A 71 4.10 -5.62 5.06
C ILE A 71 5.57 -5.53 5.41
N VAL A 72 6.41 -6.08 4.55
CA VAL A 72 7.84 -6.24 4.82
C VAL A 72 8.68 -5.60 3.73
N GLU A 73 9.96 -5.44 4.04
CA GLU A 73 10.92 -4.86 3.11
C GLU A 73 10.92 -5.60 1.77
N GLY A 74 10.90 -4.85 0.69
CA GLY A 74 10.84 -5.39 -0.66
C GLY A 74 9.43 -5.46 -1.24
N ASP A 75 8.38 -5.39 -0.43
CA ASP A 75 7.01 -5.34 -0.93
C ASP A 75 6.79 -4.09 -1.77
N ILE A 76 5.90 -4.19 -2.74
CA ILE A 76 5.53 -3.08 -3.61
C ILE A 76 4.16 -2.56 -3.22
N LEU A 77 4.08 -1.28 -2.94
CA LEU A 77 2.84 -0.58 -2.63
C LEU A 77 2.26 0.03 -3.89
N VAL A 78 0.96 -0.11 -4.08
CA VAL A 78 0.22 0.64 -5.08
C VAL A 78 -0.38 1.85 -4.38
N VAL A 79 0.14 3.04 -4.68
CA VAL A 79 -0.18 4.29 -3.98
C VAL A 79 -1.00 5.18 -4.91
N ASP A 80 -2.18 5.57 -4.44
CA ASP A 80 -3.09 6.45 -5.18
C ASP A 80 -3.13 7.82 -4.51
N LYS A 81 -2.64 8.82 -5.21
CA LYS A 81 -2.59 10.21 -4.70
C LYS A 81 -3.92 10.92 -4.80
N SER A 82 -4.87 10.39 -5.56
CA SER A 82 -6.17 11.03 -5.75
C SER A 82 -7.17 10.69 -4.65
N ILE A 83 -6.88 9.69 -3.83
CA ILE A 83 -7.77 9.30 -2.75
C ILE A 83 -7.57 10.23 -1.55
N GLU A 84 -8.67 10.79 -1.07
CA GLU A 84 -8.66 11.59 0.16
C GLU A 84 -8.33 10.70 1.34
N PRO A 85 -7.32 11.04 2.16
CA PRO A 85 -6.99 10.24 3.34
C PRO A 85 -8.16 10.14 4.32
N TYR A 86 -8.41 8.94 4.82
CA TYR A 86 -9.48 8.67 5.75
C TYR A 86 -8.96 7.94 6.99
N ASP A 87 -9.74 7.96 8.06
CA ASP A 87 -9.36 7.29 9.30
C ASP A 87 -9.17 5.79 9.08
N GLY A 88 -8.03 5.28 9.49
CA GLY A 88 -7.66 3.87 9.32
C GLY A 88 -6.97 3.54 7.99
N CYS A 89 -6.82 4.49 7.07
CA CYS A 89 -6.16 4.20 5.81
C CYS A 89 -4.67 3.90 6.00
N LEU A 90 -4.16 3.01 5.15
CA LEU A 90 -2.72 2.83 5.03
C LEU A 90 -2.19 3.88 4.07
N ALA A 91 -1.21 4.64 4.50
CA ALA A 91 -0.76 5.79 3.72
C ALA A 91 0.76 5.92 3.71
N VAL A 92 1.25 6.46 2.61
CA VAL A 92 2.60 7.00 2.53
C VAL A 92 2.49 8.47 2.92
N ALA A 93 3.12 8.82 4.03
CA ALA A 93 3.12 10.17 4.57
C ALA A 93 4.51 10.76 4.50
N PHE A 94 4.54 12.08 4.35
CA PHE A 94 5.76 12.86 4.44
C PHE A 94 5.75 13.58 5.79
N VAL A 95 6.77 13.34 6.60
CA VAL A 95 6.91 13.94 7.93
C VAL A 95 8.32 14.45 8.09
N ASP A 96 8.47 15.75 8.27
CA ASP A 96 9.75 16.39 8.55
C ASP A 96 10.90 15.95 7.63
N GLY A 97 10.62 15.90 6.33
CA GLY A 97 11.61 15.57 5.31
C GLY A 97 11.74 14.09 4.98
N GLU A 98 10.95 13.22 5.58
CA GLU A 98 11.04 11.78 5.35
C GLU A 98 9.69 11.17 4.97
N PHE A 99 9.74 10.20 4.06
CA PHE A 99 8.57 9.39 3.74
C PHE A 99 8.47 8.21 4.70
N THR A 100 7.25 7.89 5.11
CA THR A 100 6.98 6.76 5.99
C THR A 100 5.65 6.11 5.63
N LEU A 101 5.56 4.80 5.83
CA LEU A 101 4.34 4.03 5.66
C LEU A 101 3.71 3.78 7.03
N LYS A 102 2.47 4.22 7.21
CA LYS A 102 1.78 4.09 8.51
C LYS A 102 0.28 4.02 8.29
N ARG A 103 -0.44 3.50 9.30
CA ARG A 103 -1.88 3.69 9.38
C ARG A 103 -2.17 5.09 9.89
N VAL A 104 -3.09 5.77 9.23
CA VAL A 104 -3.54 7.09 9.65
C VAL A 104 -4.70 6.92 10.61
N ARG A 105 -4.61 7.55 11.77
CA ARG A 105 -5.74 7.68 12.70
C ARG A 105 -6.10 9.14 12.81
N LYS A 106 -7.34 9.45 12.46
CA LYS A 106 -7.87 10.81 12.60
C LYS A 106 -8.66 10.90 13.90
N GLU A 107 -8.23 11.77 14.79
CA GLU A 107 -8.96 12.13 15.99
C GLU A 107 -9.52 13.55 15.82
N PRO A 108 -10.48 13.99 16.66
CA PRO A 108 -11.10 15.30 16.46
C PRO A 108 -10.13 16.48 16.41
N ASP A 109 -9.02 16.40 17.13
CA ASP A 109 -8.07 17.49 17.28
C ASP A 109 -6.65 17.16 16.83
N LYS A 110 -6.42 15.95 16.33
CA LYS A 110 -5.06 15.53 15.93
C LYS A 110 -5.06 14.38 14.95
N ILE A 111 -3.91 14.16 14.36
CA ILE A 111 -3.63 13.03 13.47
C ILE A 111 -2.53 12.20 14.09
N LEU A 112 -2.72 10.90 14.12
CA LEU A 112 -1.72 9.94 14.57
C LEU A 112 -1.30 9.06 13.40
N LEU A 113 -0.01 8.78 13.32
CA LEU A 113 0.55 7.80 12.38
C LEU A 113 0.95 6.57 13.19
N VAL A 114 0.27 5.47 12.92
CA VAL A 114 0.34 4.27 13.76
C VAL A 114 1.14 3.19 13.06
N PRO A 115 2.28 2.76 13.63
CA PRO A 115 3.04 1.64 13.11
C PRO A 115 2.39 0.31 13.49
N ALA A 116 2.81 -0.77 12.82
CA ALA A 116 2.45 -2.14 13.17
C ALA A 116 3.71 -2.92 13.55
N ASN A 117 4.42 -2.40 14.54
CA ASN A 117 5.62 -2.99 15.10
C ASN A 117 5.91 -2.33 16.45
N PRO A 118 5.98 -3.10 17.54
CA PRO A 118 6.20 -2.53 18.88
C PRO A 118 7.50 -1.74 19.05
N LYS A 119 8.47 -1.94 18.17
CA LYS A 119 9.72 -1.19 18.19
C LYS A 119 9.56 0.28 17.81
N TYR A 120 8.46 0.62 17.14
CA TYR A 120 8.21 1.96 16.65
C TYR A 120 7.10 2.61 17.46
N LYS A 121 7.25 3.89 17.73
CA LYS A 121 6.24 4.65 18.47
C LYS A 121 5.21 5.25 17.51
N VAL A 122 4.01 5.44 18.01
CA VAL A 122 2.99 6.24 17.34
C VAL A 122 3.53 7.66 17.18
N ILE A 123 3.36 8.21 15.98
CA ILE A 123 3.77 9.59 15.69
C ILE A 123 2.53 10.46 15.81
N GLU A 124 2.53 11.37 16.77
CA GLU A 124 1.49 12.39 16.89
C GLU A 124 1.92 13.62 16.11
N ILE A 125 1.11 14.00 15.12
CA ILE A 125 1.42 15.15 14.28
C ILE A 125 1.03 16.43 15.01
N SER A 126 1.99 17.31 15.18
CA SER A 126 1.80 18.63 15.82
C SER A 126 1.87 19.73 14.76
N PRO A 127 1.43 20.96 15.10
CA PRO A 127 1.53 22.10 14.17
C PRO A 127 2.95 22.44 13.74
N GLU A 128 3.96 22.04 14.52
CA GLU A 128 5.36 22.26 14.15
C GLU A 128 5.89 21.28 13.14
N ASN A 129 5.19 20.16 12.93
CA ASN A 129 5.63 19.17 11.93
C ASN A 129 5.33 19.66 10.53
N GLU A 130 6.29 19.47 9.61
CA GLU A 130 6.01 19.51 8.19
C GLU A 130 5.40 18.18 7.81
N PHE A 131 4.10 18.19 7.48
CA PHE A 131 3.35 16.97 7.28
C PHE A 131 2.44 17.03 6.06
N ALA A 132 2.43 15.95 5.29
CA ALA A 132 1.45 15.72 4.23
C ALA A 132 1.23 14.23 4.03
N VAL A 133 0.01 13.84 3.70
CA VAL A 133 -0.23 12.49 3.18
C VAL A 133 0.07 12.54 1.70
N TRP A 134 1.08 11.77 1.29
CA TRP A 134 1.49 11.74 -0.11
C TRP A 134 0.54 10.91 -0.95
N GLY A 135 0.03 9.81 -0.42
CA GLY A 135 -0.98 9.00 -1.08
C GLY A 135 -1.49 7.87 -0.21
N VAL A 136 -2.63 7.31 -0.60
CA VAL A 136 -3.28 6.19 0.08
C VAL A 136 -2.89 4.89 -0.62
N VAL A 137 -2.52 3.88 0.15
CA VAL A 137 -2.11 2.57 -0.37
C VAL A 137 -3.35 1.70 -0.56
N ASN A 138 -3.58 1.24 -1.79
CA ASN A 138 -4.71 0.38 -2.15
C ASN A 138 -4.34 -1.10 -2.14
N TRP A 139 -3.14 -1.40 -2.58
CA TRP A 139 -2.68 -2.76 -2.77
C TRP A 139 -1.24 -2.90 -2.30
N VAL A 140 -0.92 -4.07 -1.82
CA VAL A 140 0.46 -4.46 -1.53
C VAL A 140 0.76 -5.69 -2.38
N LEU A 141 1.79 -5.60 -3.22
CA LEU A 141 2.23 -6.70 -4.06
C LEU A 141 3.40 -7.38 -3.36
N LYS A 142 3.23 -8.65 -3.10
CA LYS A 142 4.18 -9.43 -2.32
C LYS A 142 4.70 -10.60 -3.14
N ASN A 143 6.02 -10.73 -3.19
CA ASN A 143 6.67 -11.91 -3.76
C ASN A 143 6.88 -12.93 -2.65
N VAL A 144 6.26 -14.04 -2.79
CA VAL A 144 6.33 -15.12 -1.79
C VAL A 144 7.28 -16.22 -2.19
#